data_f0fdbbb428d58b60d506c13f2a3ec3db
#
_entry.id   f0fdbbb428d58b60d506c13f2a3ec3db
#
_cell.length_a   1.000
_cell.length_b   1.000
_cell.length_c   1.000
_cell.angle_alpha   90.00
_cell.angle_beta   90.00
_cell.angle_gamma   90.00
#
_symmetry.space_group_name_H-M   'P 1'
#
loop_
_entity.id
_entity.type
_entity.pdbx_description
1 polymer ?
#
loop_
_entity_poly.entity_id
_entity_poly.type
_entity_poly.pdbx_seq_one_letter_code
_entity_poly.pdbx_strand_id
1 'polypeptide(L)'
;MHWFYRSFSCGALGLLLSGAAVAQDNVVNIYSSRHYQTDEALYTGFTKQTGIKVNRIEAGEDALIERIRNEGPRSPADVLVTVDAGRLWRAEQLGLFQPVKSGLLESRVPENFREPGGQWFGFSMRARVIAYNKDKVRPGEIQTYEELADAKWKGRVCMRSSTNVYNLSLMGALIDHLGEQKAEAWAKAVRANLAHEPKGGDTDQLKAVAAGQCDVTVSNQYYYARLARSQKADERKAVERIGIAFPNQKTWGAHVNISGAGVLRNAPHRKAAVRFLEYLASDEAQRYFADGNNEWPVVAGVKLDNPVLNALGDFKRDRLNVAVLGRNQPNSQRIYDRVAWK
;
A
#
# COMPACT_ATOMS: atom_id res chain seq x y z
N MET A 1 -66.63 -50.23 50.09
CA MET A 1 -65.50 -49.64 50.76
C MET A 1 -64.42 -49.42 49.67
N HIS A 2 -64.37 -48.25 48.98
CA HIS A 2 -63.51 -47.96 47.84
C HIS A 2 -62.46 -46.97 48.26
N TRP A 3 -61.21 -47.30 48.12
CA TRP A 3 -60.08 -46.42 48.29
C TRP A 3 -59.48 -46.01 46.93
N PHE A 4 -59.51 -44.68 46.65
CA PHE A 4 -58.92 -44.04 45.52
C PHE A 4 -57.47 -43.67 45.85
N TYR A 5 -56.51 -44.20 45.06
CA TYR A 5 -55.14 -43.71 44.99
C TYR A 5 -55.03 -42.61 43.96
N ARG A 6 -54.72 -41.41 44.39
CA ARG A 6 -54.30 -40.29 43.48
C ARG A 6 -52.80 -40.31 43.29
N SER A 7 -52.39 -40.60 42.07
CA SER A 7 -51.01 -40.49 41.66
C SER A 7 -50.70 -39.02 41.31
N PHE A 8 -49.74 -38.41 42.01
CA PHE A 8 -49.17 -37.10 41.70
C PHE A 8 -48.06 -37.32 40.67
N SER A 9 -48.23 -36.83 39.43
CA SER A 9 -47.15 -36.77 38.44
C SER A 9 -46.42 -35.45 38.59
N CYS A 10 -45.18 -35.47 39.08
CA CYS A 10 -44.28 -34.35 39.06
C CYS A 10 -43.70 -34.17 37.63
N GLY A 11 -44.20 -33.18 36.92
CA GLY A 11 -43.61 -32.75 35.62
C GLY A 11 -42.30 -31.97 35.90
N ALA A 12 -41.17 -32.59 35.59
CA ALA A 12 -39.90 -31.91 35.54
C ALA A 12 -39.81 -31.03 34.30
N LEU A 13 -39.94 -29.72 34.47
CA LEU A 13 -39.74 -28.72 33.42
C LEU A 13 -38.23 -28.57 33.19
N GLY A 14 -37.68 -29.28 32.18
CA GLY A 14 -36.29 -29.12 31.76
C GLY A 14 -36.11 -27.78 31.05
N LEU A 15 -35.48 -26.80 31.69
CA LEU A 15 -34.97 -25.60 31.07
C LEU A 15 -33.82 -25.99 30.09
N LEU A 16 -34.15 -26.06 28.83
CA LEU A 16 -33.13 -26.06 27.76
C LEU A 16 -32.51 -24.68 27.72
N LEU A 17 -31.39 -24.49 28.42
CA LEU A 17 -30.47 -23.40 28.19
C LEU A 17 -29.88 -23.58 26.78
N SER A 18 -30.50 -22.94 25.79
CA SER A 18 -29.91 -22.71 24.48
C SER A 18 -28.71 -21.80 24.69
N GLY A 19 -27.55 -22.38 24.92
CA GLY A 19 -26.29 -21.68 24.86
C GLY A 19 -26.15 -21.20 23.40
N ALA A 20 -26.42 -19.91 23.16
CA ALA A 20 -25.96 -19.27 21.94
C ALA A 20 -24.45 -19.47 21.88
N ALA A 21 -23.99 -20.43 21.09
CA ALA A 21 -22.60 -20.57 20.74
C ALA A 21 -22.22 -19.24 20.11
N VAL A 22 -21.54 -18.38 20.85
CA VAL A 22 -20.82 -17.25 20.29
C VAL A 22 -19.85 -17.91 19.32
N ALA A 23 -20.14 -17.79 18.04
CA ALA A 23 -19.21 -18.22 17.01
C ALA A 23 -17.91 -17.51 17.33
N GLN A 24 -16.96 -18.25 17.87
CA GLN A 24 -15.64 -17.72 18.20
C GLN A 24 -15.07 -17.30 16.86
N ASP A 25 -14.63 -16.03 16.75
CA ASP A 25 -14.06 -15.45 15.53
C ASP A 25 -12.72 -16.15 15.19
N ASN A 26 -12.77 -17.43 14.84
CA ASN A 26 -11.61 -18.27 14.55
C ASN A 26 -11.18 -18.18 13.07
N VAL A 27 -11.77 -17.27 12.32
CA VAL A 27 -11.47 -17.04 10.93
C VAL A 27 -11.49 -15.54 10.61
N VAL A 28 -10.65 -15.14 9.67
CA VAL A 28 -10.69 -13.83 9.03
C VAL A 28 -10.62 -14.01 7.52
N ASN A 29 -11.54 -13.36 6.80
CA ASN A 29 -11.62 -13.42 5.35
C ASN A 29 -11.03 -12.13 4.76
N ILE A 30 -9.93 -12.24 4.04
CA ILE A 30 -9.16 -11.13 3.51
C ILE A 30 -9.34 -11.07 1.99
N TYR A 31 -9.74 -9.90 1.49
CA TYR A 31 -9.68 -9.58 0.08
C TYR A 31 -8.44 -8.72 -0.15
N SER A 32 -7.49 -9.20 -0.95
CA SER A 32 -6.19 -8.58 -1.12
C SER A 32 -5.87 -8.28 -2.58
N SER A 33 -5.54 -7.04 -2.88
CA SER A 33 -4.90 -6.67 -4.14
C SER A 33 -3.36 -6.73 -4.06
N ARG A 34 -2.81 -7.14 -2.92
CA ARG A 34 -1.42 -7.54 -2.78
C ARG A 34 -1.29 -9.00 -3.20
N HIS A 35 -0.44 -9.29 -4.15
CA HIS A 35 -0.22 -10.64 -4.70
C HIS A 35 1.26 -11.01 -4.66
N TYR A 36 1.91 -10.70 -3.53
CA TYR A 36 3.29 -11.11 -3.28
C TYR A 36 3.30 -12.50 -2.65
N GLN A 37 3.97 -13.46 -3.28
CA GLN A 37 4.15 -14.81 -2.69
C GLN A 37 4.77 -14.74 -1.30
N THR A 38 5.58 -13.72 -1.07
CA THR A 38 6.17 -13.43 0.22
C THR A 38 5.14 -13.11 1.31
N ASP A 39 3.95 -12.59 1.01
CA ASP A 39 2.92 -12.28 2.02
C ASP A 39 2.35 -13.52 2.72
N GLU A 40 2.62 -14.74 2.23
CA GLU A 40 2.20 -16.00 2.88
C GLU A 40 2.71 -16.12 4.31
N ALA A 41 3.93 -15.66 4.58
CA ALA A 41 4.49 -15.72 5.93
C ALA A 41 3.78 -14.75 6.90
N LEU A 42 3.22 -13.62 6.43
CA LEU A 42 2.39 -12.74 7.25
C LEU A 42 1.13 -13.48 7.73
N TYR A 43 0.45 -14.15 6.83
CA TYR A 43 -0.79 -14.86 7.15
C TYR A 43 -0.53 -16.06 8.05
N THR A 44 0.53 -16.81 7.78
CA THR A 44 0.96 -17.95 8.60
C THR A 44 1.37 -17.50 10.00
N GLY A 45 2.13 -16.40 10.12
CA GLY A 45 2.53 -15.79 11.38
C GLY A 45 1.32 -15.37 12.23
N PHE A 46 0.36 -14.69 11.61
CA PHE A 46 -0.89 -14.32 12.26
C PHE A 46 -1.64 -15.53 12.81
N THR A 47 -1.83 -16.55 11.98
CA THR A 47 -2.52 -17.78 12.40
C THR A 47 -1.78 -18.48 13.53
N LYS A 48 -0.44 -18.58 13.46
CA LYS A 48 0.38 -19.19 14.51
C LYS A 48 0.27 -18.46 15.84
N GLN A 49 0.23 -17.11 15.79
CA GLN A 49 0.18 -16.29 17.00
C GLN A 49 -1.22 -16.24 17.64
N THR A 50 -2.27 -16.30 16.84
CA THR A 50 -3.63 -16.03 17.30
C THR A 50 -4.56 -17.24 17.32
N GLY A 51 -4.24 -18.29 16.59
CA GLY A 51 -5.13 -19.42 16.31
C GLY A 51 -6.23 -19.09 15.28
N ILE A 52 -6.29 -17.86 14.77
CA ILE A 52 -7.30 -17.42 13.81
C ILE A 52 -6.86 -17.84 12.40
N LYS A 53 -7.70 -18.60 11.71
CA LYS A 53 -7.45 -19.02 10.33
C LYS A 53 -7.64 -17.85 9.37
N VAL A 54 -6.73 -17.71 8.43
CA VAL A 54 -6.85 -16.75 7.33
C VAL A 54 -7.40 -17.44 6.08
N ASN A 55 -8.54 -16.95 5.59
CA ASN A 55 -8.99 -17.23 4.22
C ASN A 55 -8.73 -15.97 3.38
N ARG A 56 -8.25 -16.14 2.15
CA ARG A 56 -8.02 -14.97 1.30
C ARG A 56 -8.48 -15.18 -0.14
N ILE A 57 -8.82 -14.06 -0.77
CA ILE A 57 -9.05 -13.93 -2.20
C ILE A 57 -8.12 -12.85 -2.70
N GLU A 58 -7.34 -13.18 -3.71
CA GLU A 58 -6.42 -12.25 -4.36
C GLU A 58 -6.90 -11.93 -5.77
N ALA A 59 -7.06 -10.65 -6.06
CA ALA A 59 -7.44 -10.15 -7.39
C ALA A 59 -7.01 -8.69 -7.55
N GLY A 60 -7.20 -8.15 -8.76
CA GLY A 60 -7.06 -6.72 -9.00
C GLY A 60 -8.06 -5.92 -8.15
N GLU A 61 -7.65 -4.71 -7.74
CA GLU A 61 -8.45 -3.90 -6.83
C GLU A 61 -9.87 -3.62 -7.34
N ASP A 62 -9.99 -3.21 -8.61
CA ASP A 62 -11.32 -2.90 -9.17
C ASP A 62 -12.25 -4.10 -9.09
N ALA A 63 -11.73 -5.30 -9.38
CA ALA A 63 -12.48 -6.54 -9.27
C ALA A 63 -12.89 -6.84 -7.82
N LEU A 64 -12.02 -6.58 -6.84
CA LEU A 64 -12.34 -6.76 -5.43
C LEU A 64 -13.38 -5.75 -4.95
N ILE A 65 -13.27 -4.50 -5.32
CA ILE A 65 -14.23 -3.45 -4.97
C ILE A 65 -15.62 -3.80 -5.55
N GLU A 66 -15.69 -4.15 -6.83
CA GLU A 66 -16.96 -4.52 -7.45
C GLU A 66 -17.53 -5.79 -6.81
N ARG A 67 -16.69 -6.76 -6.47
CA ARG A 67 -17.12 -7.96 -5.75
C ARG A 67 -17.74 -7.62 -4.40
N ILE A 68 -17.07 -6.81 -3.57
CA ILE A 68 -17.57 -6.39 -2.26
C ILE A 68 -18.91 -5.66 -2.41
N ARG A 69 -19.03 -4.78 -3.40
CA ARG A 69 -20.28 -4.06 -3.67
C ARG A 69 -21.43 -4.99 -4.08
N ASN A 70 -21.17 -5.94 -4.97
CA ASN A 70 -22.16 -6.90 -5.44
C ASN A 70 -22.57 -7.88 -4.35
N GLU A 71 -21.65 -8.31 -3.49
CA GLU A 71 -21.97 -9.15 -2.34
C GLU A 71 -22.78 -8.38 -1.28
N GLY A 72 -22.55 -7.05 -1.17
CA GLY A 72 -23.27 -6.15 -0.28
C GLY A 72 -23.24 -6.59 1.18
N PRO A 73 -24.39 -6.57 1.90
CA PRO A 73 -24.45 -7.00 3.31
C PRO A 73 -24.14 -8.48 3.54
N ARG A 74 -24.13 -9.30 2.48
CA ARG A 74 -23.81 -10.74 2.56
C ARG A 74 -22.36 -11.03 2.20
N SER A 75 -21.53 -10.01 2.00
CA SER A 75 -20.10 -10.21 1.74
C SER A 75 -19.45 -11.00 2.87
N PRO A 76 -18.75 -12.09 2.57
CA PRO A 76 -17.98 -12.81 3.58
C PRO A 76 -16.68 -12.11 3.95
N ALA A 77 -16.29 -11.05 3.24
CA ALA A 77 -15.02 -10.37 3.43
C ALA A 77 -15.01 -9.54 4.72
N ASP A 78 -13.93 -9.67 5.49
CA ASP A 78 -13.72 -8.93 6.73
C ASP A 78 -12.77 -7.75 6.53
N VAL A 79 -11.73 -7.94 5.72
CA VAL A 79 -10.66 -6.97 5.52
C VAL A 79 -10.38 -6.78 4.03
N LEU A 80 -10.25 -5.53 3.60
CA LEU A 80 -9.65 -5.19 2.31
C LEU A 80 -8.22 -4.74 2.53
N VAL A 81 -7.27 -5.41 1.86
CA VAL A 81 -5.85 -5.06 1.85
C VAL A 81 -5.47 -4.59 0.45
N THR A 82 -4.86 -3.41 0.35
CA THR A 82 -4.46 -2.88 -0.96
C THR A 82 -3.14 -2.12 -0.89
N VAL A 83 -2.60 -1.81 -2.04
CA VAL A 83 -1.41 -0.98 -2.22
C VAL A 83 -1.83 0.39 -2.72
N ASP A 84 -1.18 1.45 -2.21
CA ASP A 84 -1.45 2.84 -2.50
C ASP A 84 -2.64 3.44 -1.72
N ALA A 85 -2.38 4.55 -1.04
CA ALA A 85 -3.37 5.26 -0.25
C ALA A 85 -4.55 5.78 -1.09
N GLY A 86 -4.33 6.07 -2.37
CA GLY A 86 -5.39 6.48 -3.28
C GLY A 86 -6.46 5.42 -3.47
N ARG A 87 -6.08 4.17 -3.43
CA ARG A 87 -7.00 3.03 -3.50
C ARG A 87 -7.78 2.84 -2.21
N LEU A 88 -7.12 2.99 -1.06
CA LEU A 88 -7.81 2.99 0.24
C LEU A 88 -8.83 4.11 0.32
N TRP A 89 -8.45 5.31 -0.09
CA TRP A 89 -9.35 6.47 -0.16
C TRP A 89 -10.55 6.19 -1.08
N ARG A 90 -10.35 5.60 -2.25
CA ARG A 90 -11.45 5.23 -3.15
C ARG A 90 -12.44 4.27 -2.50
N ALA A 91 -11.95 3.23 -1.82
CA ALA A 91 -12.79 2.29 -1.08
C ALA A 91 -13.55 2.98 0.06
N GLU A 92 -12.92 3.93 0.76
CA GLU A 92 -13.55 4.80 1.76
C GLU A 92 -14.68 5.63 1.15
N GLN A 93 -14.45 6.33 0.02
CA GLN A 93 -15.48 7.14 -0.66
C GLN A 93 -16.69 6.31 -1.12
N LEU A 94 -16.51 5.04 -1.39
CA LEU A 94 -17.57 4.09 -1.67
C LEU A 94 -18.25 3.55 -0.40
N GLY A 95 -17.83 4.00 0.78
CA GLY A 95 -18.37 3.60 2.08
C GLY A 95 -18.14 2.14 2.41
N LEU A 96 -17.06 1.53 1.92
CA LEU A 96 -16.78 0.11 2.13
C LEU A 96 -16.20 -0.19 3.51
N PHE A 97 -15.61 0.78 4.18
CA PHE A 97 -14.98 0.59 5.48
C PHE A 97 -15.88 0.98 6.65
N GLN A 98 -15.55 0.48 7.82
CA GLN A 98 -16.07 0.92 9.11
C GLN A 98 -14.91 1.43 9.98
N PRO A 99 -15.13 2.44 10.85
CA PRO A 99 -14.10 2.92 11.76
C PRO A 99 -13.64 1.85 12.75
N VAL A 100 -12.33 1.79 12.97
CA VAL A 100 -11.69 0.95 13.98
C VAL A 100 -11.05 1.88 15.02
N LYS A 101 -11.48 1.74 16.28
CA LYS A 101 -10.85 2.36 17.44
C LYS A 101 -9.97 1.31 18.11
N SER A 102 -8.66 1.50 18.04
CA SER A 102 -7.66 0.63 18.67
C SER A 102 -6.49 1.48 19.15
N GLY A 103 -6.31 1.54 20.47
CA GLY A 103 -5.18 2.26 21.06
C GLY A 103 -3.83 1.73 20.59
N LEU A 104 -3.75 0.44 20.22
CA LEU A 104 -2.55 -0.15 19.64
C LEU A 104 -2.29 0.42 18.25
N LEU A 105 -3.28 0.42 17.35
CA LEU A 105 -3.11 0.98 16.01
C LEU A 105 -2.81 2.48 16.06
N GLU A 106 -3.50 3.22 16.91
CA GLU A 106 -3.32 4.66 17.06
C GLU A 106 -1.94 5.03 17.59
N SER A 107 -1.37 4.22 18.49
CA SER A 107 -0.03 4.45 19.06
C SER A 107 1.10 4.00 18.14
N ARG A 108 0.87 2.98 17.29
CA ARG A 108 1.93 2.39 16.47
C ARG A 108 1.97 2.92 15.04
N VAL A 109 0.81 3.22 14.44
CA VAL A 109 0.73 3.75 13.07
C VAL A 109 0.71 5.28 13.11
N PRO A 110 1.72 5.97 12.56
CA PRO A 110 1.76 7.43 12.55
C PRO A 110 0.52 8.05 11.90
N GLU A 111 0.12 9.22 12.37
CA GLU A 111 -1.10 9.91 11.90
C GLU A 111 -1.12 10.18 10.40
N ASN A 112 0.04 10.48 9.83
CA ASN A 112 0.16 10.72 8.39
C ASN A 112 0.01 9.45 7.53
N PHE A 113 0.04 8.26 8.13
CA PHE A 113 -0.14 6.97 7.45
C PHE A 113 -1.47 6.29 7.75
N ARG A 114 -2.43 7.00 8.32
CA ARG A 114 -3.79 6.48 8.58
C ARG A 114 -4.85 7.50 8.22
N GLU A 115 -6.04 7.02 7.96
CA GLU A 115 -7.21 7.89 7.79
C GLU A 115 -7.62 8.45 9.16
N PRO A 116 -7.88 9.77 9.26
CA PRO A 116 -8.15 10.42 10.55
C PRO A 116 -9.34 9.86 11.34
N GLY A 117 -10.36 9.33 10.66
CA GLY A 117 -11.51 8.67 11.28
C GLY A 117 -11.31 7.20 11.61
N GLY A 118 -10.14 6.62 11.32
CA GLY A 118 -9.81 5.23 11.60
C GLY A 118 -10.41 4.21 10.64
N GLN A 119 -10.76 4.62 9.42
CA GLN A 119 -11.34 3.70 8.43
C GLN A 119 -10.30 2.78 7.79
N TRP A 120 -9.06 3.22 7.69
CA TRP A 120 -7.93 2.42 7.20
C TRP A 120 -6.60 2.87 7.79
N PHE A 121 -5.61 1.97 7.74
CA PHE A 121 -4.27 2.14 8.29
C PHE A 121 -3.23 1.66 7.30
N GLY A 122 -2.09 2.37 7.22
CA GLY A 122 -0.91 1.93 6.50
C GLY A 122 -0.06 0.98 7.35
N PHE A 123 0.49 -0.04 6.72
CA PHE A 123 1.30 -1.06 7.41
C PHE A 123 2.69 -1.24 6.82
N SER A 124 2.92 -0.80 5.61
CA SER A 124 4.25 -0.69 5.02
C SER A 124 4.35 0.57 4.18
N MET A 125 5.58 1.07 4.01
CA MET A 125 5.85 2.31 3.31
C MET A 125 6.85 2.07 2.17
N ARG A 126 6.65 2.75 1.05
CA ARG A 126 7.61 2.87 -0.04
C ARG A 126 7.83 4.32 -0.41
N ALA A 127 9.05 4.62 -0.84
CA ALA A 127 9.40 5.92 -1.40
C ALA A 127 9.44 5.84 -2.93
N ARG A 128 8.98 6.91 -3.56
CA ARG A 128 9.13 7.09 -5.00
C ARG A 128 10.43 7.85 -5.25
N VAL A 129 11.43 7.13 -5.70
CA VAL A 129 12.80 7.63 -5.89
C VAL A 129 13.07 8.02 -7.34
N ILE A 130 14.05 8.87 -7.57
CA ILE A 130 14.63 9.05 -8.89
C ILE A 130 15.77 8.05 -9.06
N ALA A 131 15.64 7.16 -10.06
CA ALA A 131 16.69 6.26 -10.48
C ALA A 131 17.39 6.83 -11.72
N TYR A 132 18.70 6.80 -11.74
CA TYR A 132 19.50 7.38 -12.83
C TYR A 132 20.62 6.46 -13.29
N ASN A 133 21.02 6.59 -14.54
CA ASN A 133 22.17 5.88 -15.11
C ASN A 133 23.47 6.52 -14.65
N LYS A 134 24.30 5.78 -13.90
CA LYS A 134 25.57 6.28 -13.32
C LYS A 134 26.61 6.69 -14.37
N ASP A 135 26.53 6.13 -15.58
CA ASP A 135 27.47 6.46 -16.65
C ASP A 135 27.14 7.80 -17.33
N LYS A 136 25.89 8.29 -17.16
CA LYS A 136 25.36 9.46 -17.87
C LYS A 136 24.93 10.62 -16.96
N VAL A 137 24.67 10.34 -15.69
CA VAL A 137 24.18 11.32 -14.70
C VAL A 137 25.04 11.24 -13.46
N ARG A 138 25.59 12.37 -13.04
CA ARG A 138 26.43 12.46 -11.85
C ARG A 138 25.56 12.46 -10.57
N PRO A 139 26.06 11.88 -9.48
CA PRO A 139 25.40 12.02 -8.18
C PRO A 139 25.12 13.50 -7.83
N GLY A 140 23.90 13.81 -7.44
CA GLY A 140 23.48 15.18 -7.11
C GLY A 140 23.10 16.07 -8.30
N GLU A 141 23.18 15.57 -9.54
CA GLU A 141 22.76 16.32 -10.73
C GLU A 141 21.25 16.49 -10.83
N ILE A 142 20.47 15.62 -10.17
CA ILE A 142 19.03 15.71 -9.99
C ILE A 142 18.66 15.46 -8.53
N GLN A 143 18.00 16.41 -7.89
CA GLN A 143 17.70 16.40 -6.45
C GLN A 143 16.21 16.56 -6.12
N THR A 144 15.40 16.99 -7.06
CA THR A 144 13.96 17.20 -6.84
C THR A 144 13.12 16.61 -7.97
N TYR A 145 11.83 16.36 -7.70
CA TYR A 145 10.91 15.98 -8.77
C TYR A 145 10.72 17.12 -9.76
N GLU A 146 10.75 18.35 -9.26
CA GLU A 146 10.56 19.57 -10.06
C GLU A 146 11.62 19.66 -11.15
N GLU A 147 12.87 19.28 -10.88
CA GLU A 147 13.98 19.31 -11.83
C GLU A 147 13.81 18.34 -13.02
N LEU A 148 12.92 17.34 -12.93
CA LEU A 148 12.59 16.49 -14.10
C LEU A 148 11.96 17.30 -15.25
N ALA A 149 11.41 18.47 -14.94
CA ALA A 149 10.85 19.41 -15.93
C ALA A 149 11.91 20.26 -16.65
N ASP A 150 13.17 20.25 -16.21
CA ASP A 150 14.23 21.05 -16.83
C ASP A 150 14.52 20.59 -18.25
N ALA A 151 14.76 21.54 -19.14
CA ALA A 151 15.04 21.27 -20.55
C ALA A 151 16.28 20.40 -20.80
N LYS A 152 17.23 20.34 -19.84
CA LYS A 152 18.40 19.46 -19.91
C LYS A 152 18.04 17.97 -19.96
N TRP A 153 16.83 17.61 -19.55
CA TRP A 153 16.35 16.23 -19.56
C TRP A 153 15.57 15.86 -20.82
N LYS A 154 15.50 16.73 -21.83
CA LYS A 154 14.79 16.46 -23.08
C LYS A 154 15.28 15.16 -23.75
N GLY A 155 14.37 14.21 -23.99
CA GLY A 155 14.66 12.91 -24.56
C GLY A 155 15.44 11.96 -23.61
N ARG A 156 15.49 12.27 -22.31
CA ARG A 156 16.31 11.52 -21.34
C ARG A 156 15.51 10.91 -20.18
N VAL A 157 14.20 11.15 -20.12
CA VAL A 157 13.30 10.68 -19.05
C VAL A 157 12.50 9.47 -19.52
N CYS A 158 12.47 8.41 -18.75
CA CYS A 158 11.52 7.32 -18.92
C CYS A 158 10.46 7.38 -17.81
N MET A 159 9.21 7.14 -18.17
CA MET A 159 8.12 7.06 -17.20
C MET A 159 7.11 6.01 -17.65
N ARG A 160 6.40 5.44 -16.68
CA ARG A 160 5.24 4.60 -16.97
C ARG A 160 3.99 5.43 -17.22
N SER A 161 2.90 4.78 -17.66
CA SER A 161 1.62 5.42 -17.94
C SER A 161 1.12 6.31 -16.80
N SER A 162 0.47 7.41 -17.16
CA SER A 162 -0.21 8.33 -16.25
C SER A 162 -1.35 7.66 -15.47
N THR A 163 -2.03 6.69 -16.07
CA THR A 163 -3.15 5.96 -15.43
C THR A 163 -2.70 5.06 -14.29
N ASN A 164 -1.39 4.87 -14.12
CA ASN A 164 -0.88 4.08 -13.03
C ASN A 164 -1.04 4.82 -11.69
N VAL A 165 -1.59 4.12 -10.70
CA VAL A 165 -1.90 4.67 -9.38
C VAL A 165 -0.70 5.36 -8.71
N TYR A 166 0.54 4.89 -8.92
CA TYR A 166 1.73 5.51 -8.32
C TYR A 166 2.05 6.88 -8.93
N ASN A 167 1.80 7.06 -10.22
CA ASN A 167 1.94 8.36 -10.88
C ASN A 167 0.82 9.29 -10.46
N LEU A 168 -0.43 8.80 -10.36
CA LEU A 168 -1.55 9.58 -9.84
C LEU A 168 -1.29 10.08 -8.42
N SER A 169 -0.74 9.24 -7.55
CA SER A 169 -0.41 9.60 -6.18
C SER A 169 0.75 10.61 -6.10
N LEU A 170 1.82 10.44 -6.91
CA LEU A 170 2.88 11.43 -6.98
C LEU A 170 2.35 12.79 -7.46
N MET A 171 1.52 12.80 -8.51
CA MET A 171 0.86 14.02 -8.97
C MET A 171 -0.02 14.63 -7.88
N GLY A 172 -0.73 13.80 -7.10
CA GLY A 172 -1.50 14.26 -5.95
C GLY A 172 -0.68 14.97 -4.90
N ALA A 173 0.54 14.50 -4.63
CA ALA A 173 1.50 15.18 -3.75
C ALA A 173 2.01 16.50 -4.37
N LEU A 174 2.34 16.50 -5.66
CA LEU A 174 2.76 17.72 -6.38
C LEU A 174 1.68 18.79 -6.40
N ILE A 175 0.41 18.42 -6.56
CA ILE A 175 -0.73 19.35 -6.47
C ILE A 175 -0.77 20.00 -5.08
N ASP A 176 -0.59 19.22 -4.03
CA ASP A 176 -0.65 19.73 -2.65
C ASP A 176 0.51 20.69 -2.34
N HIS A 177 1.74 20.32 -2.74
CA HIS A 177 2.93 21.13 -2.46
C HIS A 177 3.08 22.36 -3.36
N LEU A 178 2.68 22.26 -4.64
CA LEU A 178 2.97 23.30 -5.66
C LEU A 178 1.73 24.06 -6.12
N GLY A 179 0.55 23.51 -5.89
CA GLY A 179 -0.71 23.94 -6.50
C GLY A 179 -0.92 23.34 -7.89
N GLU A 180 -2.20 23.25 -8.31
CA GLU A 180 -2.62 22.57 -9.55
C GLU A 180 -1.92 23.14 -10.79
N GLN A 181 -1.82 24.48 -10.90
CA GLN A 181 -1.22 25.13 -12.06
C GLN A 181 0.26 24.77 -12.25
N LYS A 182 1.06 24.77 -11.18
CA LYS A 182 2.48 24.41 -11.27
C LYS A 182 2.66 22.90 -11.49
N ALA A 183 1.81 22.08 -10.89
CA ALA A 183 1.82 20.63 -11.11
C ALA A 183 1.48 20.28 -12.57
N GLU A 184 0.57 20.99 -13.20
CA GLU A 184 0.24 20.84 -14.62
C GLU A 184 1.41 21.30 -15.51
N ALA A 185 2.01 22.45 -15.22
CA ALA A 185 3.20 22.93 -15.95
C ALA A 185 4.35 21.90 -15.84
N TRP A 186 4.57 21.34 -14.65
CA TRP A 186 5.54 20.25 -14.46
C TRP A 186 5.20 19.03 -15.32
N ALA A 187 3.96 18.55 -15.30
CA ALA A 187 3.55 17.38 -16.07
C ALA A 187 3.77 17.59 -17.58
N LYS A 188 3.43 18.79 -18.09
CA LYS A 188 3.65 19.17 -19.49
C LYS A 188 5.12 19.15 -19.86
N ALA A 189 6.00 19.70 -19.03
CA ALA A 189 7.43 19.75 -19.26
C ALA A 189 8.07 18.35 -19.18
N VAL A 190 7.71 17.55 -18.16
CA VAL A 190 8.21 16.16 -18.08
C VAL A 190 7.73 15.33 -19.26
N ARG A 191 6.47 15.49 -19.70
CA ARG A 191 5.96 14.81 -20.90
C ARG A 191 6.81 15.15 -22.15
N ALA A 192 7.22 16.42 -22.29
CA ALA A 192 8.10 16.86 -23.39
C ALA A 192 9.54 16.32 -23.26
N ASN A 193 9.97 15.93 -22.07
CA ASN A 193 11.29 15.38 -21.77
C ASN A 193 11.36 13.84 -21.92
N LEU A 194 10.25 13.18 -22.21
CA LEU A 194 10.25 11.71 -22.34
C LEU A 194 11.09 11.24 -23.52
N ALA A 195 11.89 10.20 -23.30
CA ALA A 195 12.70 9.54 -24.33
C ALA A 195 11.84 8.75 -25.33
N HIS A 196 10.69 8.26 -24.87
CA HIS A 196 9.71 7.52 -25.68
C HIS A 196 8.34 7.59 -25.00
N GLU A 197 7.29 7.15 -25.69
CA GLU A 197 5.97 7.03 -25.10
C GLU A 197 5.99 6.14 -23.83
N PRO A 198 5.20 6.49 -22.81
CA PRO A 198 5.10 5.73 -21.59
C PRO A 198 4.70 4.27 -21.83
N LYS A 199 5.44 3.34 -21.25
CA LYS A 199 5.17 1.89 -21.38
C LYS A 199 5.74 1.10 -20.22
N GLY A 200 5.21 -0.09 -19.99
CA GLY A 200 5.70 -1.02 -18.97
C GLY A 200 5.52 -0.55 -17.52
N GLY A 201 6.11 -1.26 -16.59
CA GLY A 201 6.10 -0.98 -15.16
C GLY A 201 7.40 -0.36 -14.65
N ASP A 202 7.48 -0.12 -13.33
CA ASP A 202 8.68 0.45 -12.70
C ASP A 202 9.94 -0.41 -12.95
N THR A 203 9.81 -1.75 -12.96
CA THR A 203 10.91 -2.65 -13.30
C THR A 203 11.43 -2.42 -14.71
N ASP A 204 10.52 -2.20 -15.67
CA ASP A 204 10.90 -1.95 -17.07
C ASP A 204 11.60 -0.61 -17.20
N GLN A 205 11.15 0.42 -16.46
CA GLN A 205 11.82 1.73 -16.43
C GLN A 205 13.25 1.61 -15.88
N LEU A 206 13.44 0.86 -14.76
CA LEU A 206 14.76 0.63 -14.20
C LEU A 206 15.69 -0.09 -15.19
N LYS A 207 15.19 -1.12 -15.87
CA LYS A 207 15.94 -1.83 -16.92
C LYS A 207 16.27 -0.93 -18.12
N ALA A 208 15.35 -0.04 -18.51
CA ALA A 208 15.58 0.94 -19.57
C ALA A 208 16.70 1.94 -19.20
N VAL A 209 16.70 2.44 -17.96
CA VAL A 209 17.79 3.28 -17.42
C VAL A 209 19.11 2.52 -17.43
N ALA A 210 19.16 1.29 -16.93
CA ALA A 210 20.37 0.47 -16.94
C ALA A 210 20.91 0.21 -18.33
N ALA A 211 20.02 0.03 -19.31
CA ALA A 211 20.36 -0.16 -20.72
C ALA A 211 20.74 1.14 -21.46
N GLY A 212 20.58 2.30 -20.81
CA GLY A 212 20.88 3.61 -21.41
C GLY A 212 19.86 4.08 -22.46
N GLN A 213 18.64 3.51 -22.46
CA GLN A 213 17.52 3.96 -23.30
C GLN A 213 16.95 5.31 -22.83
N CYS A 214 17.12 5.61 -21.57
CA CYS A 214 16.89 6.90 -20.93
C CYS A 214 17.90 7.06 -19.78
N ASP A 215 18.03 8.25 -19.27
CA ASP A 215 19.03 8.55 -18.25
C ASP A 215 18.46 8.59 -16.86
N VAL A 216 17.18 8.95 -16.71
CA VAL A 216 16.47 9.04 -15.43
C VAL A 216 15.05 8.47 -15.53
N THR A 217 14.56 7.97 -14.40
CA THR A 217 13.15 7.58 -14.21
C THR A 217 12.71 7.80 -12.77
N VAL A 218 11.40 7.80 -12.54
CA VAL A 218 10.81 7.73 -11.20
C VAL A 218 10.25 6.34 -10.96
N SER A 219 10.65 5.71 -9.87
CA SER A 219 10.26 4.34 -9.52
C SER A 219 10.04 4.21 -8.01
N ASN A 220 9.19 3.27 -7.60
CA ASN A 220 9.19 2.86 -6.20
C ASN A 220 10.48 2.08 -5.90
N GLN A 221 11.13 2.40 -4.78
CA GLN A 221 12.45 1.86 -4.44
C GLN A 221 12.46 0.34 -4.29
N TYR A 222 11.35 -0.28 -3.90
CA TYR A 222 11.32 -1.74 -3.72
C TYR A 222 11.51 -2.52 -5.04
N TYR A 223 11.23 -1.92 -6.19
CA TYR A 223 11.57 -2.53 -7.49
C TYR A 223 13.07 -2.59 -7.71
N TYR A 224 13.79 -1.51 -7.36
CA TYR A 224 15.25 -1.50 -7.35
C TYR A 224 15.78 -2.56 -6.38
N ALA A 225 15.29 -2.58 -5.15
CA ALA A 225 15.72 -3.55 -4.15
C ALA A 225 15.43 -5.00 -4.57
N ARG A 226 14.31 -5.25 -5.25
CA ARG A 226 13.98 -6.57 -5.80
C ARG A 226 14.97 -7.01 -6.87
N LEU A 227 15.34 -6.13 -7.79
CA LEU A 227 16.36 -6.41 -8.80
C LEU A 227 17.74 -6.66 -8.17
N ALA A 228 18.11 -5.87 -7.16
CA ALA A 228 19.38 -6.02 -6.44
C ALA A 228 19.47 -7.36 -5.69
N ARG A 229 18.35 -7.88 -5.20
CA ARG A 229 18.25 -9.17 -4.49
C ARG A 229 17.83 -10.34 -5.39
N SER A 230 17.74 -10.11 -6.71
CA SER A 230 17.32 -11.15 -7.64
C SER A 230 18.32 -12.31 -7.72
N GLN A 231 17.81 -13.51 -7.91
CA GLN A 231 18.66 -14.68 -8.20
C GLN A 231 19.26 -14.62 -9.63
N LYS A 232 18.70 -13.82 -10.52
CA LYS A 232 19.19 -13.64 -11.90
C LYS A 232 20.37 -12.69 -11.92
N ALA A 233 21.50 -13.16 -12.47
CA ALA A 233 22.72 -12.37 -12.54
C ALA A 233 22.61 -11.12 -13.41
N ASP A 234 21.86 -11.18 -14.52
CA ASP A 234 21.60 -10.05 -15.40
C ASP A 234 20.81 -8.92 -14.70
N GLU A 235 19.85 -9.25 -13.83
CA GLU A 235 19.10 -8.27 -13.06
C GLU A 235 20.00 -7.58 -12.02
N ARG A 236 20.85 -8.32 -11.32
CA ARG A 236 21.82 -7.73 -10.39
C ARG A 236 22.82 -6.83 -11.11
N LYS A 237 23.37 -7.28 -12.26
CA LYS A 237 24.28 -6.47 -13.09
C LYS A 237 23.63 -5.18 -13.59
N ALA A 238 22.35 -5.21 -13.95
CA ALA A 238 21.61 -4.01 -14.34
C ALA A 238 21.59 -2.97 -13.20
N VAL A 239 21.39 -3.41 -11.96
CA VAL A 239 21.33 -2.53 -10.78
C VAL A 239 22.67 -1.81 -10.50
N GLU A 240 23.81 -2.44 -10.83
CA GLU A 240 25.14 -1.83 -10.65
C GLU A 240 25.29 -0.50 -11.43
N ARG A 241 24.56 -0.36 -12.55
CA ARG A 241 24.55 0.86 -13.38
C ARG A 241 23.55 1.91 -12.93
N ILE A 242 22.73 1.61 -11.92
CA ILE A 242 21.66 2.48 -11.43
C ILE A 242 22.08 3.18 -10.14
N GLY A 243 22.02 4.49 -10.11
CA GLY A 243 22.04 5.30 -8.90
C GLY A 243 20.63 5.63 -8.43
N ILE A 244 20.47 5.78 -7.12
CA ILE A 244 19.21 6.17 -6.49
C ILE A 244 19.38 7.54 -5.82
N ALA A 245 18.46 8.45 -6.09
CA ALA A 245 18.35 9.73 -5.40
C ALA A 245 16.97 9.82 -4.72
N PHE A 246 16.97 10.19 -3.44
CA PHE A 246 15.74 10.59 -2.75
C PHE A 246 15.48 12.07 -3.07
N PRO A 247 14.36 12.40 -3.74
CA PRO A 247 14.12 13.77 -4.13
C PRO A 247 13.74 14.68 -2.96
N ASN A 248 13.83 15.98 -3.17
CA ASN A 248 13.29 17.02 -2.29
C ASN A 248 13.83 17.01 -0.85
N GLN A 249 15.05 16.50 -0.63
CA GLN A 249 15.63 16.36 0.72
C GLN A 249 15.83 17.70 1.44
N LYS A 250 16.00 18.79 0.69
CA LYS A 250 16.11 20.15 1.22
C LYS A 250 14.76 20.86 1.38
N THR A 251 13.68 20.32 0.82
CA THR A 251 12.33 20.89 0.84
C THR A 251 11.36 19.99 1.59
N TRP A 252 10.32 19.48 0.96
CA TRP A 252 9.24 18.70 1.58
C TRP A 252 9.57 17.21 1.79
N GLY A 253 10.65 16.71 1.22
CA GLY A 253 11.07 15.31 1.37
C GLY A 253 10.65 14.44 0.18
N ALA A 254 11.08 13.18 0.18
CA ALA A 254 10.68 12.24 -0.85
C ALA A 254 9.21 11.81 -0.65
N HIS A 255 8.45 11.79 -1.74
CA HIS A 255 7.11 11.24 -1.73
C HIS A 255 7.10 9.80 -1.24
N VAL A 256 6.27 9.55 -0.25
CA VAL A 256 6.05 8.22 0.33
C VAL A 256 4.59 7.82 0.19
N ASN A 257 4.35 6.53 0.06
CA ASN A 257 3.03 5.94 -0.02
C ASN A 257 3.01 4.62 0.74
N ILE A 258 1.85 4.04 0.95
CA ILE A 258 1.64 2.90 1.84
C ILE A 258 1.01 1.70 1.11
N SER A 259 1.23 0.51 1.67
CA SER A 259 0.25 -0.57 1.61
C SER A 259 -0.54 -0.54 2.91
N GLY A 260 -1.83 -0.73 2.82
CA GLY A 260 -2.69 -0.59 3.99
C GLY A 260 -3.92 -1.48 3.91
N ALA A 261 -4.70 -1.43 4.98
CA ALA A 261 -5.91 -2.22 5.12
C ALA A 261 -6.96 -1.50 5.96
N GLY A 262 -8.21 -1.88 5.76
CA GLY A 262 -9.35 -1.45 6.58
C GLY A 262 -10.33 -2.59 6.81
N VAL A 263 -11.08 -2.51 7.91
CA VAL A 263 -12.16 -3.45 8.21
C VAL A 263 -13.37 -3.06 7.38
N LEU A 264 -13.91 -4.02 6.64
CA LEU A 264 -15.07 -3.78 5.79
C LEU A 264 -16.33 -3.53 6.64
N ARG A 265 -17.23 -2.70 6.11
CA ARG A 265 -18.44 -2.25 6.82
C ARG A 265 -19.28 -3.41 7.32
N ASN A 266 -19.43 -4.45 6.52
CA ASN A 266 -20.26 -5.61 6.79
C ASN A 266 -19.44 -6.83 7.25
N ALA A 267 -18.22 -6.63 7.74
CA ALA A 267 -17.33 -7.71 8.18
C ALA A 267 -18.01 -8.66 9.17
N PRO A 268 -18.25 -9.94 8.82
CA PRO A 268 -18.88 -10.89 9.72
C PRO A 268 -18.01 -11.24 10.94
N HIS A 269 -16.66 -11.18 10.79
CA HIS A 269 -15.72 -11.53 11.86
C HIS A 269 -14.92 -10.28 12.30
N ARG A 270 -15.64 -9.19 12.67
CA ARG A 270 -15.03 -7.90 12.98
C ARG A 270 -13.91 -7.99 14.02
N LYS A 271 -14.05 -8.81 15.07
CA LYS A 271 -13.01 -8.95 16.10
C LYS A 271 -11.73 -9.55 15.53
N ALA A 272 -11.84 -10.61 14.72
CA ALA A 272 -10.71 -11.23 14.02
C ALA A 272 -10.05 -10.25 13.03
N ALA A 273 -10.86 -9.46 12.33
CA ALA A 273 -10.38 -8.42 11.43
C ALA A 273 -9.54 -7.35 12.16
N VAL A 274 -10.01 -6.84 13.30
CA VAL A 274 -9.25 -5.87 14.12
C VAL A 274 -7.95 -6.50 14.61
N ARG A 275 -8.00 -7.74 15.13
CA ARG A 275 -6.80 -8.49 15.55
C ARG A 275 -5.78 -8.65 14.40
N PHE A 276 -6.27 -8.85 13.17
CA PHE A 276 -5.40 -8.92 12.00
C PHE A 276 -4.72 -7.57 11.71
N LEU A 277 -5.45 -6.46 11.76
CA LEU A 277 -4.85 -5.13 11.60
C LEU A 277 -3.81 -4.85 12.69
N GLU A 278 -4.11 -5.20 13.94
CA GLU A 278 -3.17 -5.04 15.07
C GLU A 278 -1.92 -5.88 14.89
N TYR A 279 -2.04 -7.11 14.39
CA TYR A 279 -0.90 -7.95 14.03
C TYR A 279 -0.05 -7.32 12.94
N LEU A 280 -0.65 -6.74 11.89
CA LEU A 280 0.11 -6.05 10.83
C LEU A 280 0.96 -4.88 11.38
N ALA A 281 0.56 -4.28 12.50
CA ALA A 281 1.33 -3.26 13.21
C ALA A 281 2.35 -3.84 14.20
N SER A 282 2.47 -5.17 14.37
CA SER A 282 3.47 -5.80 15.25
C SER A 282 4.88 -5.70 14.68
N ASP A 283 5.91 -5.78 15.53
CA ASP A 283 7.31 -5.78 15.10
C ASP A 283 7.63 -6.93 14.15
N GLU A 284 7.01 -8.10 14.35
CA GLU A 284 7.16 -9.26 13.48
C GLU A 284 6.67 -8.96 12.05
N ALA A 285 5.43 -8.50 11.92
CA ALA A 285 4.87 -8.17 10.62
C ALA A 285 5.62 -7.01 9.94
N GLN A 286 6.04 -6.01 10.72
CA GLN A 286 6.77 -4.85 10.21
C GLN A 286 8.18 -5.23 9.69
N ARG A 287 8.90 -6.12 10.38
CA ARG A 287 10.16 -6.71 9.85
C ARG A 287 9.90 -7.47 8.57
N TYR A 288 8.85 -8.23 8.54
CA TYR A 288 8.50 -9.02 7.37
C TYR A 288 8.26 -8.17 6.12
N PHE A 289 7.56 -7.04 6.24
CA PHE A 289 7.40 -6.10 5.12
C PHE A 289 8.75 -5.60 4.57
N ALA A 290 9.72 -5.37 5.45
CA ALA A 290 11.03 -4.94 5.03
C ALA A 290 11.85 -6.06 4.40
N ASP A 291 11.94 -7.19 5.06
CA ASP A 291 12.86 -8.27 4.69
C ASP A 291 12.30 -9.11 3.53
N GLY A 292 10.98 -9.32 3.51
CA GLY A 292 10.28 -10.07 2.46
C GLY A 292 9.93 -9.21 1.23
N ASN A 293 9.42 -8.00 1.44
CA ASN A 293 8.85 -7.18 0.37
C ASN A 293 9.70 -5.97 -0.03
N ASN A 294 10.79 -5.69 0.70
CA ASN A 294 11.64 -4.51 0.49
C ASN A 294 10.88 -3.18 0.69
N GLU A 295 9.86 -3.16 1.53
CA GLU A 295 9.12 -1.96 1.93
C GLU A 295 9.51 -1.56 3.34
N TRP A 296 9.67 -0.26 3.63
CA TRP A 296 9.99 0.15 5.00
C TRP A 296 8.81 -0.04 5.95
N PRO A 297 9.08 -0.35 7.22
CA PRO A 297 8.07 -0.30 8.27
C PRO A 297 7.46 1.09 8.40
N VAL A 298 6.18 1.17 8.73
CA VAL A 298 5.56 2.42 9.20
C VAL A 298 5.78 2.64 10.69
N VAL A 299 5.95 1.55 11.44
CA VAL A 299 6.20 1.55 12.88
C VAL A 299 7.66 1.90 13.16
N ALA A 300 7.88 2.85 14.05
CA ALA A 300 9.23 3.29 14.43
C ALA A 300 9.98 2.22 15.26
N GLY A 301 11.32 2.24 15.17
CA GLY A 301 12.21 1.41 16.00
C GLY A 301 12.36 -0.05 15.54
N VAL A 302 11.70 -0.46 14.47
CA VAL A 302 11.84 -1.82 13.93
C VAL A 302 13.19 -1.98 13.24
N LYS A 303 14.00 -2.92 13.71
CA LYS A 303 15.29 -3.27 13.09
C LYS A 303 15.07 -4.10 11.83
N LEU A 304 15.76 -3.74 10.74
CA LEU A 304 15.65 -4.38 9.44
C LEU A 304 16.86 -5.30 9.19
N ASP A 305 16.59 -6.46 8.63
CA ASP A 305 17.61 -7.38 8.10
C ASP A 305 17.59 -7.38 6.56
N ASN A 306 17.52 -6.19 5.98
CA ASN A 306 17.51 -6.01 4.54
C ASN A 306 18.71 -5.15 4.12
N PRO A 307 19.78 -5.76 3.59
CA PRO A 307 21.00 -5.04 3.26
C PRO A 307 20.81 -3.95 2.21
N VAL A 308 19.85 -4.13 1.28
CA VAL A 308 19.58 -3.13 0.25
C VAL A 308 18.86 -1.92 0.83
N LEU A 309 17.85 -2.11 1.68
CA LEU A 309 17.19 -0.99 2.36
C LEU A 309 18.15 -0.26 3.30
N ASN A 310 19.00 -1.00 4.01
CA ASN A 310 20.02 -0.41 4.88
C ASN A 310 21.04 0.41 4.08
N ALA A 311 21.45 -0.08 2.90
CA ALA A 311 22.40 0.63 2.01
C ALA A 311 21.80 1.90 1.38
N LEU A 312 20.47 1.98 1.23
CA LEU A 312 19.80 3.20 0.77
C LEU A 312 19.85 4.33 1.80
N GLY A 313 20.09 4.01 3.08
CA GLY A 313 20.24 4.97 4.16
C GLY A 313 18.96 5.68 4.58
N ASP A 314 19.12 6.65 5.47
CA ASP A 314 18.02 7.49 5.94
C ASP A 314 17.72 8.61 4.95
N PHE A 315 16.45 9.00 4.87
CA PHE A 315 16.01 10.08 4.03
C PHE A 315 14.85 10.86 4.67
N LYS A 316 14.72 12.11 4.30
CA LYS A 316 13.58 12.94 4.68
C LYS A 316 12.36 12.48 3.90
N ARG A 317 11.33 12.02 4.63
CA ARG A 317 10.02 11.61 4.09
C ARG A 317 9.10 12.81 4.01
N ASP A 318 8.26 12.84 2.99
CA ASP A 318 7.13 13.76 2.96
C ASP A 318 6.22 13.49 4.17
N ARG A 319 5.75 14.56 4.81
CA ARG A 319 4.88 14.50 6.00
C ARG A 319 3.39 14.66 5.68
N LEU A 320 3.03 14.77 4.41
CA LEU A 320 1.62 14.79 4.03
C LEU A 320 0.89 13.58 4.62
N ASN A 321 -0.33 13.80 5.11
CA ASN A 321 -1.21 12.68 5.35
C ASN A 321 -1.55 12.03 4.01
N VAL A 322 -1.27 10.73 3.89
CA VAL A 322 -1.39 10.01 2.61
C VAL A 322 -2.82 9.95 2.05
N ALA A 323 -3.85 10.28 2.84
CA ALA A 323 -5.22 10.44 2.34
C ALA A 323 -5.34 11.58 1.31
N VAL A 324 -4.47 12.59 1.39
CA VAL A 324 -4.38 13.69 0.40
C VAL A 324 -4.10 13.15 -1.01
N LEU A 325 -3.28 12.10 -1.10
CA LEU A 325 -2.91 11.47 -2.38
C LEU A 325 -4.17 10.97 -3.10
N GLY A 326 -5.06 10.29 -2.37
CA GLY A 326 -6.35 9.83 -2.90
C GLY A 326 -7.29 10.98 -3.26
N ARG A 327 -7.42 11.96 -2.36
CA ARG A 327 -8.28 13.13 -2.56
C ARG A 327 -7.92 13.89 -3.83
N ASN A 328 -6.65 13.97 -4.17
CA ASN A 328 -6.16 14.65 -5.36
C ASN A 328 -6.17 13.78 -6.63
N GLN A 329 -6.46 12.47 -6.56
CA GLN A 329 -6.42 11.59 -7.75
C GLN A 329 -7.31 12.06 -8.92
N PRO A 330 -8.56 12.54 -8.71
CA PRO A 330 -9.36 13.04 -9.82
C PRO A 330 -8.72 14.23 -10.53
N ASN A 331 -8.08 15.14 -9.77
CA ASN A 331 -7.35 16.28 -10.36
C ASN A 331 -6.08 15.81 -11.06
N SER A 332 -5.36 14.86 -10.47
CA SER A 332 -4.17 14.25 -11.07
C SER A 332 -4.48 13.66 -12.44
N GLN A 333 -5.57 12.91 -12.56
CA GLN A 333 -6.00 12.34 -13.84
C GLN A 333 -6.34 13.42 -14.86
N ARG A 334 -7.11 14.44 -14.46
CA ARG A 334 -7.45 15.57 -15.36
C ARG A 334 -6.21 16.31 -15.87
N ILE A 335 -5.19 16.53 -15.02
CA ILE A 335 -3.92 17.13 -15.44
C ILE A 335 -3.25 16.25 -16.51
N TYR A 336 -3.10 14.95 -16.24
CA TYR A 336 -2.47 14.06 -17.20
C TYR A 336 -3.21 13.99 -18.54
N ASP A 337 -4.56 14.02 -18.50
CA ASP A 337 -5.37 14.02 -19.72
C ASP A 337 -5.14 15.31 -20.52
N ARG A 338 -5.12 16.51 -19.86
CA ARG A 338 -4.86 17.80 -20.50
C ARG A 338 -3.49 17.88 -21.18
N VAL A 339 -2.47 17.28 -20.58
CA VAL A 339 -1.11 17.28 -21.13
C VAL A 339 -0.82 16.09 -22.07
N ALA A 340 -1.84 15.28 -22.39
CA ALA A 340 -1.75 14.09 -23.24
C ALA A 340 -0.65 13.10 -22.77
N TRP A 341 -0.48 12.94 -21.48
CA TRP A 341 0.37 11.91 -20.91
C TRP A 341 -0.47 10.63 -20.75
N LYS A 342 -0.23 9.67 -21.64
CA LYS A 342 -0.99 8.41 -21.69
C LYS A 342 -0.32 7.30 -20.90
#